data_1b2b207eb41c1df827f43f24e01d84e4
#
_entry.id   1b2b207eb41c1df827f43f24e01d84e4
#
_cell.length_a   1.000
_cell.length_b   1.000
_cell.length_c   1.000
_cell.angle_alpha   90.00
_cell.angle_beta   90.00
_cell.angle_gamma   90.00
#
_symmetry.space_group_name_H-M   'P 1'
#
loop_
_entity.id
_entity.type
_entity.pdbx_description
1 polymer ?
#
loop_
_entity_poly.entity_id
_entity_poly.type
_entity_poly.pdbx_seq_one_letter_code
_entity_poly.pdbx_strand_id
1 'polypeptide(L)'
;MGRFCTSTIILLVLVFAATVAYQPTALAQDYNKQNLEGVDFSGQDLTNDSFTKANLTNSNLSHSTLEGVSLFGANLEGANLEGADLTYATLDLANFKNANLTNAILEGAFGFSARFPGAIIDGADFTDVLLRPETQEELCSVAKGTNPITGRDTRETLFCY
;
A
#
# COMPACT_ATOMS: atom_id res chain seq x y z
N MET A 1 43.28 -6.96 69.69
CA MET A 1 42.40 -5.92 69.14
C MET A 1 42.42 -6.01 67.58
N GLY A 2 41.58 -6.82 67.00
CA GLY A 2 41.54 -7.07 65.58
C GLY A 2 40.16 -6.66 65.07
N ARG A 3 40.10 -5.68 64.17
CA ARG A 3 38.86 -5.23 63.52
C ARG A 3 38.72 -6.00 62.21
N PHE A 4 37.71 -6.90 62.14
CA PHE A 4 37.30 -7.57 60.91
C PHE A 4 36.53 -6.57 60.08
N CYS A 5 37.07 -6.29 58.87
CA CYS A 5 36.39 -5.53 57.86
C CYS A 5 35.58 -6.51 56.92
N THR A 6 34.32 -6.62 57.17
CA THR A 6 33.44 -7.44 56.29
C THR A 6 33.08 -6.65 55.00
N SER A 7 33.74 -7.05 53.93
CA SER A 7 33.44 -6.51 52.58
C SER A 7 32.15 -7.16 52.08
N THR A 8 31.08 -6.41 52.06
CA THR A 8 29.78 -6.84 51.52
C THR A 8 29.85 -6.70 50.00
N ILE A 9 30.00 -7.81 49.31
CA ILE A 9 29.88 -7.86 47.83
C ILE A 9 28.41 -7.76 47.50
N ILE A 10 28.00 -6.60 47.01
CA ILE A 10 26.65 -6.40 46.44
C ILE A 10 26.66 -7.01 45.02
N LEU A 11 26.07 -8.19 44.90
CA LEU A 11 25.84 -8.84 43.62
C LEU A 11 24.69 -8.12 42.90
N LEU A 12 25.03 -7.25 41.96
CA LEU A 12 24.07 -6.55 41.12
C LEU A 12 23.56 -7.55 40.08
N VAL A 13 22.42 -8.21 40.36
CA VAL A 13 21.73 -9.04 39.39
C VAL A 13 21.00 -8.10 38.43
N LEU A 14 21.60 -7.86 37.25
CA LEU A 14 20.94 -7.22 36.14
C LEU A 14 19.84 -8.17 35.61
N VAL A 15 18.62 -7.98 36.08
CA VAL A 15 17.44 -8.59 35.48
C VAL A 15 17.21 -7.87 34.13
N PHE A 16 17.72 -8.45 33.06
CA PHE A 16 17.27 -8.11 31.71
C PHE A 16 15.82 -8.56 31.59
N ALA A 17 14.90 -7.70 31.98
CA ALA A 17 13.49 -7.86 31.56
C ALA A 17 13.45 -7.68 30.04
N ALA A 18 13.46 -8.80 29.31
CA ALA A 18 13.08 -8.81 27.92
C ALA A 18 11.62 -8.36 27.88
N THR A 19 11.38 -7.07 27.67
CA THR A 19 10.08 -6.57 27.27
C THR A 19 9.84 -7.16 25.90
N VAL A 20 9.18 -8.30 25.85
CA VAL A 20 8.50 -8.75 24.63
C VAL A 20 7.54 -7.62 24.31
N ALA A 21 7.93 -6.77 23.35
CA ALA A 21 7.02 -5.78 22.81
C ALA A 21 5.83 -6.56 22.26
N TYR A 22 4.73 -6.52 23.01
CA TYR A 22 3.45 -7.01 22.54
C TYR A 22 3.08 -6.08 21.39
N GLN A 23 3.41 -6.49 20.17
CA GLN A 23 2.93 -5.81 18.99
C GLN A 23 1.46 -6.19 18.90
N PRO A 24 0.52 -5.26 19.07
CA PRO A 24 -0.87 -5.57 18.80
C PRO A 24 -0.91 -6.02 17.34
N THR A 25 -1.35 -7.25 17.12
CA THR A 25 -1.73 -7.69 15.76
C THR A 25 -2.76 -6.67 15.28
N ALA A 26 -2.43 -5.92 14.23
CA ALA A 26 -3.38 -5.03 13.63
C ALA A 26 -4.63 -5.86 13.30
N LEU A 27 -5.74 -5.56 13.97
CA LEU A 27 -7.01 -6.20 13.66
C LEU A 27 -7.44 -5.64 12.31
N ALA A 28 -7.81 -6.54 11.39
CA ALA A 28 -8.40 -6.15 10.12
C ALA A 28 -9.51 -5.13 10.34
N GLN A 29 -9.40 -3.96 9.70
CA GLN A 29 -10.42 -2.92 9.80
C GLN A 29 -11.37 -2.99 8.62
N ASP A 30 -12.65 -2.82 8.90
CA ASP A 30 -13.69 -2.78 7.89
C ASP A 30 -14.07 -1.31 7.60
N TYR A 31 -13.54 -0.81 6.50
CA TYR A 31 -13.83 0.52 5.97
C TYR A 31 -14.88 0.50 4.84
N ASN A 32 -15.59 -0.62 4.69
CA ASN A 32 -16.56 -0.80 3.61
C ASN A 32 -17.64 0.29 3.64
N LYS A 33 -17.87 0.93 2.49
CA LYS A 33 -18.86 2.00 2.28
C LYS A 33 -18.65 3.24 3.17
N GLN A 34 -17.51 3.39 3.83
CA GLN A 34 -17.22 4.55 4.66
C GLN A 34 -16.83 5.76 3.80
N ASN A 35 -17.07 6.96 4.34
CA ASN A 35 -16.54 8.18 3.76
C ASN A 35 -15.18 8.48 4.40
N LEU A 36 -14.13 8.30 3.60
CA LEU A 36 -12.72 8.47 3.97
C LEU A 36 -12.07 9.56 3.11
N GLU A 37 -12.87 10.51 2.63
CA GLU A 37 -12.38 11.63 1.83
C GLU A 37 -11.29 12.41 2.58
N GLY A 38 -10.14 12.57 1.92
CA GLY A 38 -8.99 13.31 2.46
C GLY A 38 -8.29 12.66 3.65
N VAL A 39 -8.64 11.43 4.03
CA VAL A 39 -7.97 10.72 5.15
C VAL A 39 -6.54 10.38 4.77
N ASP A 40 -5.63 10.44 5.75
CA ASP A 40 -4.23 10.09 5.60
C ASP A 40 -3.95 8.66 6.12
N PHE A 41 -3.62 7.77 5.20
CA PHE A 41 -3.18 6.39 5.41
C PHE A 41 -1.74 6.17 4.95
N SER A 42 -0.97 7.24 4.73
CA SER A 42 0.39 7.13 4.19
C SER A 42 1.29 6.25 5.06
N GLY A 43 2.03 5.36 4.40
CA GLY A 43 2.98 4.45 5.02
C GLY A 43 2.37 3.40 5.97
N GLN A 44 1.05 3.25 5.99
CA GLN A 44 0.39 2.26 6.86
C GLN A 44 0.37 0.87 6.21
N ASP A 45 0.41 -0.15 7.06
CA ASP A 45 0.12 -1.54 6.66
C ASP A 45 -1.39 -1.77 6.77
N LEU A 46 -2.04 -1.89 5.62
CA LEU A 46 -3.49 -2.06 5.46
C LEU A 46 -3.84 -3.45 4.90
N THR A 47 -2.88 -4.39 4.89
CA THR A 47 -2.96 -5.69 4.20
C THR A 47 -4.21 -6.51 4.52
N ASN A 48 -4.77 -6.37 5.70
CA ASN A 48 -5.97 -7.13 6.10
C ASN A 48 -7.26 -6.31 6.08
N ASP A 49 -7.19 -5.06 5.66
CA ASP A 49 -8.33 -4.14 5.69
C ASP A 49 -9.22 -4.31 4.45
N SER A 50 -10.42 -3.77 4.50
CA SER A 50 -11.35 -3.79 3.37
C SER A 50 -11.93 -2.40 3.13
N PHE A 51 -11.85 -1.93 1.88
CA PHE A 51 -12.34 -0.63 1.43
C PHE A 51 -13.42 -0.77 0.35
N THR A 52 -14.15 -1.87 0.35
CA THR A 52 -15.19 -2.14 -0.65
C THR A 52 -16.23 -1.02 -0.68
N LYS A 53 -16.34 -0.33 -1.84
CA LYS A 53 -17.23 0.82 -2.06
C LYS A 53 -16.97 2.00 -1.11
N ALA A 54 -15.79 2.12 -0.51
CA ALA A 54 -15.39 3.28 0.27
C ALA A 54 -15.22 4.52 -0.61
N ASN A 55 -15.48 5.70 -0.06
CA ASN A 55 -15.11 6.95 -0.68
C ASN A 55 -13.72 7.38 -0.17
N LEU A 56 -12.70 7.21 -1.00
CA LEU A 56 -11.31 7.56 -0.76
C LEU A 56 -10.87 8.78 -1.60
N THR A 57 -11.83 9.62 -2.01
CA THR A 57 -11.54 10.83 -2.80
C THR A 57 -10.51 11.70 -2.08
N ASN A 58 -9.45 12.11 -2.81
CA ASN A 58 -8.35 12.94 -2.30
C ASN A 58 -7.64 12.39 -1.05
N SER A 59 -7.80 11.12 -0.72
CA SER A 59 -7.07 10.47 0.39
C SER A 59 -5.58 10.31 0.06
N ASN A 60 -4.75 10.21 1.11
CA ASN A 60 -3.33 9.94 0.98
C ASN A 60 -3.06 8.47 1.37
N LEU A 61 -2.74 7.65 0.40
CA LEU A 61 -2.36 6.23 0.53
C LEU A 61 -0.90 6.01 0.08
N SER A 62 -0.09 7.09 0.01
CA SER A 62 1.29 6.99 -0.47
C SER A 62 2.12 6.07 0.42
N HIS A 63 2.92 5.19 -0.22
CA HIS A 63 3.79 4.22 0.44
C HIS A 63 3.08 3.26 1.41
N SER A 64 1.76 3.13 1.34
CA SER A 64 1.02 2.14 2.13
C SER A 64 1.10 0.74 1.52
N THR A 65 0.96 -0.28 2.35
CA THR A 65 0.85 -1.67 1.92
C THR A 65 -0.63 -2.04 1.81
N LEU A 66 -1.09 -2.29 0.58
CA LEU A 66 -2.47 -2.65 0.23
C LEU A 66 -2.52 -4.04 -0.42
N GLU A 67 -1.53 -4.91 -0.13
CA GLU A 67 -1.43 -6.25 -0.71
C GLU A 67 -2.70 -7.07 -0.42
N GLY A 68 -3.32 -7.59 -1.48
CA GLY A 68 -4.54 -8.40 -1.41
C GLY A 68 -5.82 -7.67 -0.96
N VAL A 69 -5.75 -6.37 -0.71
CA VAL A 69 -6.86 -5.57 -0.19
C VAL A 69 -8.01 -5.47 -1.18
N SER A 70 -9.25 -5.47 -0.69
CA SER A 70 -10.43 -5.19 -1.50
C SER A 70 -10.68 -3.69 -1.62
N LEU A 71 -10.45 -3.16 -2.82
CA LEU A 71 -10.85 -1.82 -3.26
C LEU A 71 -12.03 -1.89 -4.25
N PHE A 72 -12.78 -3.01 -4.23
CA PHE A 72 -13.90 -3.23 -5.14
C PHE A 72 -14.91 -2.07 -5.10
N GLY A 73 -15.05 -1.38 -6.22
CA GLY A 73 -15.96 -0.24 -6.36
C GLY A 73 -15.62 0.97 -5.51
N ALA A 74 -14.42 1.06 -4.94
CA ALA A 74 -13.96 2.23 -4.21
C ALA A 74 -13.79 3.45 -5.12
N ASN A 75 -14.06 4.64 -4.59
CA ASN A 75 -13.79 5.89 -5.28
C ASN A 75 -12.46 6.47 -4.81
N LEU A 76 -11.43 6.39 -5.66
CA LEU A 76 -10.08 6.89 -5.44
C LEU A 76 -9.78 8.13 -6.29
N GLU A 77 -10.82 8.88 -6.69
CA GLU A 77 -10.62 10.09 -7.49
C GLU A 77 -9.71 11.08 -6.77
N GLY A 78 -8.62 11.48 -7.44
CA GLY A 78 -7.62 12.39 -6.89
C GLY A 78 -6.80 11.83 -5.73
N ALA A 79 -6.92 10.56 -5.37
CA ALA A 79 -6.15 9.97 -4.29
C ALA A 79 -4.65 9.90 -4.64
N ASN A 80 -3.80 10.03 -3.63
CA ASN A 80 -2.36 9.83 -3.75
C ASN A 80 -1.98 8.40 -3.35
N LEU A 81 -1.57 7.59 -4.33
CA LEU A 81 -1.08 6.21 -4.16
C LEU A 81 0.39 6.10 -4.59
N GLU A 82 1.15 7.20 -4.53
CA GLU A 82 2.58 7.17 -4.88
C GLU A 82 3.33 6.11 -4.07
N GLY A 83 4.00 5.18 -4.76
CA GLY A 83 4.77 4.11 -4.13
C GLY A 83 3.94 3.11 -3.31
N ALA A 84 2.62 3.11 -3.42
CA ALA A 84 1.76 2.15 -2.73
C ALA A 84 1.93 0.74 -3.32
N ASP A 85 1.86 -0.28 -2.46
CA ASP A 85 1.86 -1.68 -2.86
C ASP A 85 0.43 -2.22 -2.94
N LEU A 86 -0.07 -2.40 -4.16
CA LEU A 86 -1.39 -2.92 -4.51
C LEU A 86 -1.31 -4.36 -5.08
N THR A 87 -0.22 -5.08 -4.79
CA THR A 87 -0.01 -6.44 -5.28
C THR A 87 -1.22 -7.32 -4.92
N TYR A 88 -1.77 -8.02 -5.92
CA TYR A 88 -2.96 -8.87 -5.80
C TYR A 88 -4.25 -8.18 -5.26
N ALA A 89 -4.30 -6.86 -5.20
CA ALA A 89 -5.49 -6.14 -4.75
C ALA A 89 -6.67 -6.34 -5.72
N THR A 90 -7.88 -6.29 -5.20
CA THR A 90 -9.12 -6.32 -6.00
C THR A 90 -9.54 -4.90 -6.33
N LEU A 91 -9.38 -4.48 -7.58
CA LEU A 91 -9.61 -3.12 -8.08
C LEU A 91 -10.87 -3.01 -8.96
N ASP A 92 -11.59 -4.09 -9.17
CA ASP A 92 -12.76 -4.09 -10.06
C ASP A 92 -13.76 -3.00 -9.67
N LEU A 93 -14.25 -2.26 -10.68
CA LEU A 93 -15.14 -1.11 -10.54
C LEU A 93 -14.54 0.08 -9.76
N ALA A 94 -13.29 0.02 -9.31
CA ALA A 94 -12.64 1.16 -8.66
C ALA A 94 -12.43 2.32 -9.63
N ASN A 95 -12.52 3.54 -9.11
CA ASN A 95 -12.34 4.78 -9.87
C ASN A 95 -11.05 5.48 -9.47
N PHE A 96 -10.02 5.41 -10.32
CA PHE A 96 -8.73 6.08 -10.15
C PHE A 96 -8.62 7.39 -10.96
N LYS A 97 -9.74 8.03 -11.26
CA LYS A 97 -9.72 9.29 -12.02
C LYS A 97 -8.80 10.32 -11.33
N ASN A 98 -7.82 10.85 -12.08
CA ASN A 98 -6.84 11.83 -11.60
C ASN A 98 -6.01 11.36 -10.36
N ALA A 99 -6.01 10.06 -10.05
CA ALA A 99 -5.18 9.53 -8.97
C ALA A 99 -3.68 9.56 -9.34
N ASN A 100 -2.83 9.72 -8.33
CA ASN A 100 -1.38 9.60 -8.49
C ASN A 100 -0.94 8.17 -8.13
N LEU A 101 -0.56 7.38 -9.12
CA LEU A 101 -0.03 6.02 -9.00
C LEU A 101 1.47 5.99 -9.33
N THR A 102 2.18 7.11 -9.25
CA THR A 102 3.62 7.16 -9.52
C THR A 102 4.35 6.10 -8.68
N ASN A 103 5.13 5.24 -9.34
CA ASN A 103 5.90 4.16 -8.70
C ASN A 103 5.07 3.15 -7.89
N ALA A 104 3.74 3.11 -8.02
CA ALA A 104 2.90 2.10 -7.37
C ALA A 104 3.17 0.71 -7.97
N ILE A 105 2.97 -0.33 -7.17
CA ILE A 105 3.08 -1.73 -7.60
C ILE A 105 1.67 -2.32 -7.63
N LEU A 106 1.23 -2.79 -8.82
CA LEU A 106 -0.09 -3.39 -9.02
C LEU A 106 0.03 -4.86 -9.45
N GLU A 107 1.18 -5.51 -9.27
CA GLU A 107 1.45 -6.87 -9.75
C GLU A 107 0.30 -7.83 -9.38
N GLY A 108 -0.25 -8.52 -10.40
CA GLY A 108 -1.32 -9.50 -10.23
C GLY A 108 -2.67 -8.94 -9.76
N ALA A 109 -2.85 -7.63 -9.71
CA ALA A 109 -4.11 -7.03 -9.27
C ALA A 109 -5.26 -7.31 -10.26
N PHE A 110 -6.49 -7.38 -9.73
CA PHE A 110 -7.72 -7.63 -10.50
C PHE A 110 -8.44 -6.32 -10.79
N GLY A 111 -8.20 -5.73 -11.96
CA GLY A 111 -8.72 -4.42 -12.33
C GLY A 111 -9.54 -4.41 -13.63
N PHE A 112 -10.21 -5.52 -14.00
CA PHE A 112 -10.87 -5.67 -15.29
C PHE A 112 -11.87 -4.54 -15.61
N SER A 113 -12.58 -4.05 -14.60
CA SER A 113 -13.53 -2.93 -14.72
C SER A 113 -13.05 -1.65 -14.02
N ALA A 114 -11.79 -1.58 -13.60
CA ALA A 114 -11.20 -0.38 -13.04
C ALA A 114 -11.06 0.73 -14.11
N ARG A 115 -11.12 1.99 -13.69
CA ARG A 115 -11.04 3.15 -14.56
C ARG A 115 -9.94 4.09 -14.10
N PHE A 116 -9.10 4.55 -15.04
CA PHE A 116 -7.90 5.36 -14.77
C PHE A 116 -7.88 6.71 -15.53
N PRO A 117 -9.01 7.37 -15.85
CA PRO A 117 -8.96 8.57 -16.68
C PRO A 117 -8.14 9.68 -15.98
N GLY A 118 -7.09 10.14 -16.66
CA GLY A 118 -6.20 11.18 -16.14
C GLY A 118 -5.31 10.75 -14.97
N ALA A 119 -5.21 9.46 -14.65
CA ALA A 119 -4.30 8.97 -13.62
C ALA A 119 -2.84 9.14 -14.07
N ILE A 120 -1.96 9.44 -13.10
CA ILE A 120 -0.51 9.49 -13.30
C ILE A 120 0.05 8.11 -12.95
N ILE A 121 0.73 7.46 -13.89
CA ILE A 121 1.24 6.09 -13.75
C ILE A 121 2.75 5.99 -14.01
N ASP A 122 3.48 7.09 -13.89
CA ASP A 122 4.93 7.14 -14.16
C ASP A 122 5.67 6.16 -13.24
N GLY A 123 6.38 5.18 -13.79
CA GLY A 123 7.07 4.17 -13.00
C GLY A 123 6.16 3.15 -12.30
N ALA A 124 4.85 3.15 -12.55
CA ALA A 124 3.97 2.12 -11.98
C ALA A 124 4.19 0.76 -12.63
N ASP A 125 4.10 -0.30 -11.85
CA ASP A 125 4.28 -1.69 -12.29
C ASP A 125 2.91 -2.39 -12.42
N PHE A 126 2.54 -2.73 -13.65
CA PHE A 126 1.30 -3.41 -14.01
C PHE A 126 1.51 -4.89 -14.39
N THR A 127 2.59 -5.51 -13.92
CA THR A 127 2.86 -6.91 -14.23
C THR A 127 1.65 -7.78 -13.88
N ASP A 128 1.19 -8.59 -14.85
CA ASP A 128 0.08 -9.53 -14.69
C ASP A 128 -1.24 -8.92 -14.19
N VAL A 129 -1.42 -7.60 -14.31
CA VAL A 129 -2.70 -6.97 -13.99
C VAL A 129 -3.76 -7.36 -15.02
N LEU A 130 -4.92 -7.78 -14.55
CA LEU A 130 -6.03 -8.09 -15.43
C LEU A 130 -6.80 -6.80 -15.75
N LEU A 131 -6.57 -6.25 -16.95
CA LEU A 131 -7.25 -5.04 -17.48
C LEU A 131 -8.09 -5.37 -18.72
N ARG A 132 -9.05 -4.50 -19.05
CA ARG A 132 -9.67 -4.51 -20.37
C ARG A 132 -8.69 -3.98 -21.42
N PRO A 133 -8.75 -4.47 -22.68
CA PRO A 133 -7.88 -3.98 -23.75
C PRO A 133 -7.94 -2.46 -23.93
N GLU A 134 -9.14 -1.86 -23.82
CA GLU A 134 -9.34 -0.42 -24.00
C GLU A 134 -8.66 0.38 -22.89
N THR A 135 -8.72 -0.11 -21.64
CA THR A 135 -8.04 0.50 -20.48
C THR A 135 -6.53 0.38 -20.63
N GLN A 136 -6.04 -0.77 -21.08
CA GLN A 136 -4.61 -0.99 -21.32
C GLN A 136 -4.09 -0.04 -22.41
N GLU A 137 -4.83 0.13 -23.52
CA GLU A 137 -4.46 1.04 -24.60
C GLU A 137 -4.44 2.50 -24.11
N GLU A 138 -5.43 2.93 -23.30
CA GLU A 138 -5.46 4.25 -22.67
C GLU A 138 -4.20 4.47 -21.82
N LEU A 139 -3.88 3.53 -20.93
CA LEU A 139 -2.69 3.61 -20.07
C LEU A 139 -1.40 3.60 -20.87
N CYS A 140 -1.29 2.81 -21.94
CA CYS A 140 -0.13 2.80 -22.83
C CYS A 140 0.16 4.16 -23.47
N SER A 141 -0.86 4.97 -23.69
CA SER A 141 -0.68 6.32 -24.28
C SER A 141 0.08 7.28 -23.37
N VAL A 142 0.08 7.04 -22.06
CA VAL A 142 0.72 7.90 -21.04
C VAL A 142 1.84 7.19 -20.26
N ALA A 143 1.98 5.87 -20.43
CA ALA A 143 2.93 5.05 -19.71
C ALA A 143 4.39 5.44 -19.99
N LYS A 144 5.16 5.62 -18.94
CA LYS A 144 6.61 5.89 -18.98
C LYS A 144 7.25 5.61 -17.62
N GLY A 145 8.57 5.52 -17.62
CA GLY A 145 9.38 5.36 -16.41
C GLY A 145 9.54 3.91 -15.99
N THR A 146 10.41 3.72 -15.01
CA THR A 146 10.78 2.42 -14.46
C THR A 146 10.50 2.42 -12.96
N ASN A 147 9.85 1.38 -12.46
CA ASN A 147 9.57 1.26 -11.03
C ASN A 147 10.88 1.13 -10.23
N PRO A 148 11.13 1.97 -9.24
CA PRO A 148 12.40 1.96 -8.50
C PRO A 148 12.58 0.75 -7.59
N ILE A 149 11.50 0.03 -7.25
CA ILE A 149 11.52 -1.15 -6.37
C ILE A 149 11.65 -2.42 -7.20
N THR A 150 10.79 -2.59 -8.22
CA THR A 150 10.76 -3.81 -9.04
C THR A 150 11.76 -3.78 -10.19
N GLY A 151 12.23 -2.59 -10.59
CA GLY A 151 13.12 -2.40 -11.74
C GLY A 151 12.45 -2.61 -13.10
N ARG A 152 11.12 -2.77 -13.14
CA ARG A 152 10.37 -3.01 -14.39
C ARG A 152 9.89 -1.70 -15.02
N ASP A 153 9.93 -1.64 -16.33
CA ASP A 153 9.43 -0.47 -17.09
C ASP A 153 7.90 -0.53 -17.21
N THR A 154 7.23 0.60 -16.99
CA THR A 154 5.76 0.69 -17.00
C THR A 154 5.16 0.25 -18.33
N ARG A 155 5.79 0.61 -19.47
CA ARG A 155 5.29 0.22 -20.80
C ARG A 155 5.43 -1.28 -21.06
N GLU A 156 6.54 -1.88 -20.56
CA GLU A 156 6.76 -3.33 -20.69
C GLU A 156 5.73 -4.11 -19.88
N THR A 157 5.46 -3.69 -18.63
CA THR A 157 4.48 -4.36 -17.76
C THR A 157 3.04 -4.23 -18.27
N LEU A 158 2.73 -3.19 -19.05
CA LEU A 158 1.45 -2.99 -19.73
C LEU A 158 1.40 -3.66 -21.14
N PHE A 159 2.48 -4.30 -21.59
CA PHE A 159 2.60 -4.86 -22.96
C PHE A 159 2.29 -3.81 -24.05
N CYS A 160 2.77 -2.57 -23.90
CA CYS A 160 2.59 -1.50 -24.87
C CYS A 160 3.50 -1.71 -26.10
N TYR A 161 2.93 -1.83 -27.28
CA TYR A 161 3.63 -2.01 -28.56
C TYR A 161 3.74 -0.71 -29.36
#